data_860b1ff267996f2f41786bed4c3f133f
#
_entry.id   860b1ff267996f2f41786bed4c3f133f
#
_cell.length_a   1.000
_cell.length_b   1.000
_cell.length_c   1.000
_cell.angle_alpha   90.00
_cell.angle_beta   90.00
_cell.angle_gamma   90.00
#
_symmetry.space_group_name_H-M   'P 1'
#
loop_
_entity.id
_entity.type
_entity.pdbx_description
1 polymer ?
#
loop_
_entity_poly.entity_id
_entity_poly.type
_entity_poly.pdbx_seq_one_letter_code
_entity_poly.pdbx_strand_id
1 'polypeptide(L)'
;MTSEYDTDFQRLAEYSADVICRSGVDMRWRYVSPSSFAVLGWTPEEMIGMEAFALVYPEDLPALVAIATRNFAPGVDPERSAVRMRKKDGTLVWIEFTARVVRNLSTGLADEAVVTMRDISERKALEEKLFSLALTDSLTELPNRRAFDEALDREWKRTLREGSQISLLLLDLDHFKELNDRYGHQVGDDCLRAVAAAVLGAVRSTDAAARYGGEEIAVILPSTDTSSAIVVAEKVRSAVEALLITHEGNPDGGGWVTASVGVATALSRQGGTMRMPESLLLAADNALYKAKHGGRNCVATALLVAAKVH
;
A
#
# COMPACT_ATOMS: atom_id res chain seq x y z
N MET A 1 9.19 43.14 36.83
CA MET A 1 10.03 41.93 36.78
C MET A 1 9.41 40.98 35.73
N THR A 2 9.20 41.47 34.52
CA THR A 2 8.93 40.68 33.33
C THR A 2 10.27 40.44 32.69
N SER A 3 10.79 39.41 32.96
CA SER A 3 12.16 39.31 33.21
C SER A 3 12.85 38.25 32.29
N GLU A 4 13.97 37.86 32.74
CA GLU A 4 14.93 36.92 32.15
C GLU A 4 14.24 35.63 31.65
N TYR A 5 13.23 35.11 32.32
CA TYR A 5 12.47 33.91 31.94
C TYR A 5 11.65 34.07 30.62
N ASP A 6 11.07 35.25 30.36
CA ASP A 6 10.34 35.51 29.13
C ASP A 6 11.31 35.61 27.94
N THR A 7 12.50 36.15 28.16
CA THR A 7 13.55 36.27 27.16
C THR A 7 14.17 34.89 26.81
N ASP A 8 14.34 34.02 27.80
CA ASP A 8 14.89 32.68 27.58
C ASP A 8 13.88 31.74 26.87
N PHE A 9 12.59 31.84 27.20
CA PHE A 9 11.56 31.12 26.49
C PHE A 9 11.46 31.55 25.02
N GLN A 10 11.48 32.86 24.76
CA GLN A 10 11.47 33.38 23.39
C GLN A 10 12.67 32.85 22.59
N ARG A 11 13.87 32.88 23.16
CA ARG A 11 15.07 32.32 22.49
C ARG A 11 14.91 30.85 22.19
N LEU A 12 14.44 30.04 23.12
CA LEU A 12 14.22 28.61 22.89
C LEU A 12 13.21 28.36 21.76
N ALA A 13 12.14 29.14 21.72
CA ALA A 13 11.14 29.04 20.66
C ALA A 13 11.67 29.55 19.30
N GLU A 14 12.45 30.63 19.29
CA GLU A 14 13.04 31.22 18.07
C GLU A 14 14.09 30.31 17.40
N TYR A 15 14.85 29.57 18.20
CA TYR A 15 15.89 28.65 17.67
C TYR A 15 15.43 27.20 17.53
N SER A 16 14.14 26.92 17.84
CA SER A 16 13.57 25.58 17.61
C SER A 16 13.38 25.32 16.12
N ALA A 17 13.78 24.14 15.66
CA ALA A 17 13.42 23.65 14.32
C ALA A 17 11.93 23.34 14.20
N ASP A 18 11.28 22.95 15.31
CA ASP A 18 9.84 22.73 15.38
C ASP A 18 9.10 24.07 15.48
N VAL A 19 7.93 24.16 14.86
CA VAL A 19 7.08 25.34 15.00
C VAL A 19 6.40 25.29 16.36
N ILE A 20 6.62 26.30 17.18
CA ILE A 20 6.01 26.45 18.49
C ILE A 20 4.94 27.52 18.39
N CYS A 21 3.71 27.17 18.75
CA CYS A 21 2.55 28.05 18.70
C CYS A 21 1.85 28.11 20.05
N ARG A 22 1.13 29.21 20.28
CA ARG A 22 0.12 29.32 21.35
C ARG A 22 -1.20 29.67 20.73
N SER A 23 -2.27 29.01 21.14
CA SER A 23 -3.64 29.36 20.76
C SER A 23 -4.47 29.67 22.00
N GLY A 24 -5.41 30.57 21.86
CA GLY A 24 -6.45 30.78 22.86
C GLY A 24 -7.50 29.66 22.84
N VAL A 25 -8.45 29.73 23.78
CA VAL A 25 -9.62 28.82 23.79
C VAL A 25 -10.53 29.00 22.56
N ASP A 26 -10.40 30.10 21.85
CA ASP A 26 -11.04 30.41 20.58
C ASP A 26 -10.37 29.71 19.38
N MET A 27 -9.37 28.86 19.63
CA MET A 27 -8.60 28.14 18.61
C MET A 27 -7.92 29.06 17.58
N ARG A 28 -7.53 30.31 17.96
CA ARG A 28 -6.77 31.21 17.12
C ARG A 28 -5.36 31.37 17.63
N TRP A 29 -4.40 31.42 16.68
CA TRP A 29 -2.99 31.58 17.03
C TRP A 29 -2.73 32.96 17.64
N ARG A 30 -2.11 32.97 18.79
CA ARG A 30 -1.67 34.18 19.53
C ARG A 30 -0.17 34.39 19.50
N TYR A 31 0.55 33.30 19.31
CA TYR A 31 2.00 33.29 19.08
C TYR A 31 2.35 32.17 18.11
N VAL A 32 3.32 32.43 17.23
CA VAL A 32 3.89 31.48 16.28
C VAL A 32 5.39 31.75 16.19
N SER A 33 6.23 30.72 16.33
CA SER A 33 7.67 30.86 16.20
C SER A 33 8.12 31.12 14.74
N PRO A 34 9.28 31.75 14.53
CA PRO A 34 9.81 32.04 13.17
C PRO A 34 10.02 30.82 12.28
N SER A 35 10.21 29.63 12.89
CA SER A 35 10.32 28.36 12.16
C SER A 35 9.09 28.03 11.29
N SER A 36 7.95 28.69 11.51
CA SER A 36 6.76 28.57 10.66
C SER A 36 7.05 28.90 9.20
N PHE A 37 7.93 29.87 8.95
CA PHE A 37 8.31 30.21 7.57
C PHE A 37 9.08 29.07 6.89
N ALA A 38 10.04 28.48 7.57
CA ALA A 38 10.82 27.38 7.03
C ALA A 38 9.96 26.12 6.81
N VAL A 39 9.04 25.79 7.73
CA VAL A 39 8.24 24.57 7.71
C VAL A 39 7.01 24.72 6.81
N LEU A 40 6.28 25.82 6.91
CA LEU A 40 4.98 26.02 6.28
C LEU A 40 4.98 27.08 5.16
N GLY A 41 6.04 27.91 5.07
CA GLY A 41 6.12 29.04 4.13
C GLY A 41 5.32 30.27 4.59
N TRP A 42 4.68 30.23 5.77
CA TRP A 42 3.93 31.33 6.36
C TRP A 42 4.75 32.01 7.42
N THR A 43 4.77 33.35 7.42
CA THR A 43 5.43 34.10 8.49
C THR A 43 4.57 34.08 9.78
N PRO A 44 5.17 34.31 10.95
CA PRO A 44 4.42 34.43 12.19
C PRO A 44 3.28 35.44 12.12
N GLU A 45 3.54 36.59 11.53
CA GLU A 45 2.57 37.70 11.42
C GLU A 45 1.37 37.31 10.57
N GLU A 46 1.57 36.52 9.54
CA GLU A 46 0.50 36.02 8.67
C GLU A 46 -0.35 34.95 9.37
N MET A 47 0.26 34.18 10.28
CA MET A 47 -0.44 33.11 10.99
C MET A 47 -1.18 33.61 12.25
N ILE A 48 -0.67 34.65 12.92
CA ILE A 48 -1.32 35.21 14.13
C ILE A 48 -2.75 35.63 13.77
N GLY A 49 -3.72 35.17 14.57
CA GLY A 49 -5.15 35.39 14.37
C GLY A 49 -5.84 34.37 13.44
N MET A 50 -5.09 33.58 12.67
CA MET A 50 -5.68 32.47 11.93
C MET A 50 -6.28 31.44 12.87
N GLU A 51 -7.30 30.73 12.40
CA GLU A 51 -7.84 29.55 13.06
C GLU A 51 -6.81 28.41 13.00
N ALA A 52 -6.61 27.70 14.11
CA ALA A 52 -5.57 26.67 14.25
C ALA A 52 -5.65 25.54 13.23
N PHE A 53 -6.84 25.26 12.71
CA PHE A 53 -7.08 24.20 11.72
C PHE A 53 -7.17 24.67 10.26
N ALA A 54 -7.03 25.98 10.01
CA ALA A 54 -7.24 26.55 8.68
C ALA A 54 -6.32 25.99 7.58
N LEU A 55 -5.13 25.53 7.95
CA LEU A 55 -4.14 24.96 7.01
C LEU A 55 -4.17 23.44 6.94
N VAL A 56 -4.99 22.77 7.75
CA VAL A 56 -5.09 21.29 7.77
C VAL A 56 -5.80 20.81 6.51
N TYR A 57 -5.30 19.71 5.94
CA TYR A 57 -5.94 19.09 4.79
C TYR A 57 -7.34 18.58 5.17
N PRO A 58 -8.39 18.88 4.36
CA PRO A 58 -9.78 18.65 4.77
C PRO A 58 -10.13 17.24 5.21
N GLU A 59 -9.53 16.23 4.59
CA GLU A 59 -9.79 14.82 4.95
C GLU A 59 -9.25 14.44 6.32
N ASP A 60 -8.20 15.12 6.81
CA ASP A 60 -7.55 14.83 8.09
C ASP A 60 -8.22 15.58 9.26
N LEU A 61 -9.02 16.61 8.94
CA LEU A 61 -9.63 17.51 9.92
C LEU A 61 -10.56 16.80 10.92
N PRO A 62 -11.46 15.86 10.55
CA PRO A 62 -12.34 15.21 11.51
C PRO A 62 -11.58 14.43 12.59
N ALA A 63 -10.52 13.73 12.19
CA ALA A 63 -9.69 12.95 13.12
C ALA A 63 -8.92 13.88 14.08
N LEU A 64 -8.35 14.96 13.56
CA LEU A 64 -7.62 15.94 14.38
C LEU A 64 -8.53 16.64 15.40
N VAL A 65 -9.74 17.05 15.00
CA VAL A 65 -10.71 17.67 15.91
C VAL A 65 -11.10 16.71 17.03
N ALA A 66 -11.30 15.43 16.73
CA ALA A 66 -11.61 14.43 17.75
C ALA A 66 -10.47 14.27 18.78
N ILE A 67 -9.20 14.27 18.33
CA ILE A 67 -8.01 14.21 19.20
C ILE A 67 -7.89 15.50 20.01
N ALA A 68 -8.02 16.66 19.37
CA ALA A 68 -7.95 17.95 20.05
C ALA A 68 -9.00 18.04 21.17
N THR A 69 -10.24 17.63 20.90
CA THR A 69 -11.32 17.61 21.91
C THR A 69 -10.96 16.72 23.10
N ARG A 70 -10.36 15.54 22.88
CA ARG A 70 -9.90 14.67 23.98
C ARG A 70 -8.77 15.31 24.78
N ASN A 71 -7.81 15.95 24.13
CA ASN A 71 -6.67 16.60 24.77
C ASN A 71 -7.09 17.78 25.65
N PHE A 72 -8.24 18.41 25.38
CA PHE A 72 -8.80 19.43 26.23
C PHE A 72 -9.45 18.90 27.53
N ALA A 73 -9.71 17.59 27.63
CA ALA A 73 -10.26 16.99 28.85
C ALA A 73 -9.24 17.02 30.00
N PRO A 74 -9.70 17.19 31.26
CA PRO A 74 -8.81 17.18 32.42
C PRO A 74 -8.15 15.81 32.62
N GLY A 75 -6.85 15.81 32.96
CA GLY A 75 -6.12 14.59 33.35
C GLY A 75 -5.76 13.66 32.18
N VAL A 76 -5.89 14.12 30.94
CA VAL A 76 -5.49 13.38 29.75
C VAL A 76 -4.08 13.81 29.32
N ASP A 77 -3.20 12.83 29.11
CA ASP A 77 -1.91 13.08 28.51
C ASP A 77 -2.09 13.44 27.01
N PRO A 78 -1.33 14.43 26.49
CA PRO A 78 -1.48 14.87 25.12
C PRO A 78 -1.14 13.76 24.12
N GLU A 79 -2.12 13.39 23.31
CA GLU A 79 -1.95 12.45 22.21
C GLU A 79 -1.26 13.16 21.03
N ARG A 80 -0.26 12.49 20.41
CA ARG A 80 0.37 12.97 19.20
C ARG A 80 -0.49 12.63 17.99
N SER A 81 -0.59 13.54 17.05
CA SER A 81 -1.33 13.34 15.82
C SER A 81 -0.48 13.77 14.62
N ALA A 82 -0.51 12.98 13.56
CA ALA A 82 0.12 13.32 12.30
C ALA A 82 -0.96 13.64 11.26
N VAL A 83 -0.87 14.83 10.65
CA VAL A 83 -1.81 15.30 9.63
C VAL A 83 -1.06 15.98 8.49
N ARG A 84 -1.71 16.09 7.35
CA ARG A 84 -1.24 16.90 6.21
C ARG A 84 -1.66 18.35 6.41
N MET A 85 -0.72 19.26 6.23
CA MET A 85 -0.98 20.70 6.20
C MET A 85 -0.64 21.29 4.84
N ARG A 86 -1.34 22.34 4.44
CA ARG A 86 -1.07 23.07 3.21
C ARG A 86 -0.09 24.20 3.48
N LYS A 87 1.05 24.17 2.78
CA LYS A 87 2.02 25.27 2.75
C LYS A 87 1.47 26.47 1.98
N LYS A 88 2.12 27.62 2.12
CA LYS A 88 1.75 28.85 1.41
C LYS A 88 1.82 28.72 -0.12
N ASP A 89 2.73 27.88 -0.63
CA ASP A 89 2.86 27.58 -2.06
C ASP A 89 1.82 26.57 -2.59
N GLY A 90 0.93 26.08 -1.72
CA GLY A 90 -0.12 25.11 -2.03
C GLY A 90 0.30 23.65 -1.91
N THR A 91 1.59 23.35 -1.71
CA THR A 91 2.07 21.98 -1.49
C THR A 91 1.65 21.45 -0.12
N LEU A 92 1.68 20.13 0.04
CA LEU A 92 1.36 19.46 1.31
C LEU A 92 2.63 19.07 2.06
N VAL A 93 2.58 19.19 3.37
CA VAL A 93 3.63 18.78 4.31
C VAL A 93 3.01 17.92 5.41
N TRP A 94 3.68 16.84 5.82
CA TRP A 94 3.26 16.04 6.96
C TRP A 94 3.73 16.68 8.27
N ILE A 95 2.79 17.03 9.13
CA ILE A 95 3.06 17.64 10.42
C ILE A 95 2.60 16.73 11.56
N GLU A 96 3.49 16.47 12.50
CA GLU A 96 3.16 15.85 13.79
C GLU A 96 2.85 16.95 14.81
N PHE A 97 1.64 16.89 15.36
CA PHE A 97 1.17 17.82 16.39
C PHE A 97 1.32 17.21 17.78
N THR A 98 1.72 18.07 18.72
CA THR A 98 1.54 17.82 20.15
C THR A 98 0.96 19.08 20.77
N ALA A 99 -0.18 18.97 21.43
CA ALA A 99 -0.85 20.11 22.08
C ALA A 99 -0.95 19.88 23.60
N ARG A 100 -0.47 20.84 24.37
CA ARG A 100 -0.62 20.87 25.83
C ARG A 100 -1.50 22.03 26.24
N VAL A 101 -2.58 21.73 26.95
CA VAL A 101 -3.52 22.73 27.47
C VAL A 101 -2.97 23.31 28.76
N VAL A 102 -2.80 24.61 28.77
CA VAL A 102 -2.47 25.38 29.98
C VAL A 102 -3.79 25.76 30.69
N ARG A 103 -3.86 25.48 31.99
CA ARG A 103 -5.06 25.75 32.76
C ARG A 103 -4.80 26.86 33.75
N ASN A 104 -5.80 27.69 33.96
CA ASN A 104 -5.77 28.69 34.99
C ASN A 104 -5.74 28.00 36.37
N LEU A 105 -4.72 28.32 37.17
CA LEU A 105 -4.47 27.70 38.46
C LEU A 105 -5.61 27.94 39.51
N SER A 106 -6.35 29.03 39.35
CA SER A 106 -7.41 29.41 40.27
C SER A 106 -8.77 28.80 39.92
N THR A 107 -9.06 28.64 38.62
CA THR A 107 -10.37 28.17 38.13
C THR A 107 -10.35 26.74 37.59
N GLY A 108 -9.17 26.18 37.29
CA GLY A 108 -8.99 24.88 36.62
C GLY A 108 -9.44 24.86 35.17
N LEU A 109 -9.98 25.96 34.64
CA LEU A 109 -10.43 26.05 33.25
C LEU A 109 -9.25 26.16 32.27
N ALA A 110 -9.44 25.67 31.07
CA ALA A 110 -8.47 25.85 30.00
C ALA A 110 -8.34 27.35 29.66
N ASP A 111 -7.13 27.85 29.56
CA ASP A 111 -6.80 29.24 29.24
C ASP A 111 -6.18 29.38 27.85
N GLU A 112 -5.20 28.55 27.57
CA GLU A 112 -4.53 28.48 26.27
C GLU A 112 -4.01 27.06 25.97
N ALA A 113 -3.58 26.82 24.77
CA ALA A 113 -2.84 25.63 24.39
C ALA A 113 -1.47 26.00 23.80
N VAL A 114 -0.42 25.29 24.23
CA VAL A 114 0.88 25.30 23.60
C VAL A 114 0.95 24.13 22.64
N VAL A 115 1.19 24.43 21.37
CA VAL A 115 1.22 23.46 20.27
C VAL A 115 2.61 23.41 19.67
N THR A 116 3.15 22.22 19.53
CA THR A 116 4.38 21.96 18.78
C THR A 116 4.03 21.27 17.50
N MET A 117 4.55 21.78 16.37
CA MET A 117 4.38 21.20 15.03
C MET A 117 5.76 20.81 14.48
N ARG A 118 5.94 19.53 14.20
CA ARG A 118 7.18 19.00 13.63
C ARG A 118 6.94 18.52 12.22
N ASP A 119 7.79 18.94 11.27
CA ASP A 119 7.81 18.35 9.93
C ASP A 119 8.33 16.91 10.01
N ILE A 120 7.50 15.96 9.58
CA ILE A 120 7.81 14.54 9.54
C ILE A 120 7.79 14.00 8.11
N SER A 121 7.85 14.86 7.09
CA SER A 121 7.76 14.47 5.69
C SER A 121 8.88 13.52 5.27
N GLU A 122 10.10 13.77 5.72
CA GLU A 122 11.24 12.88 5.46
C GLU A 122 11.03 11.50 6.10
N ARG A 123 10.57 11.46 7.37
CA ARG A 123 10.24 10.21 8.06
C ARG A 123 9.14 9.45 7.31
N LYS A 124 8.07 10.13 6.87
CA LYS A 124 6.99 9.53 6.10
C LYS A 124 7.44 9.00 4.74
N ALA A 125 8.26 9.75 4.01
CA ALA A 125 8.84 9.30 2.76
C ALA A 125 9.72 8.06 2.93
N LEU A 126 10.51 8.01 4.03
CA LEU A 126 11.34 6.85 4.34
C LEU A 126 10.48 5.64 4.75
N GLU A 127 9.46 5.83 5.58
CA GLU A 127 8.48 4.78 5.94
C GLU A 127 7.82 4.20 4.68
N GLU A 128 7.39 5.05 3.75
CA GLU A 128 6.76 4.65 2.48
C GLU A 128 7.73 3.92 1.55
N LYS A 129 8.99 4.37 1.50
CA LYS A 129 10.05 3.69 0.74
C LYS A 129 10.37 2.31 1.33
N LEU A 130 10.47 2.19 2.65
CA LEU A 130 10.65 0.91 3.32
C LEU A 130 9.45 -0.02 3.08
N PHE A 131 8.24 0.52 3.10
CA PHE A 131 7.03 -0.22 2.81
C PHE A 131 7.01 -0.71 1.35
N SER A 132 7.36 0.14 0.38
CA SER A 132 7.43 -0.24 -1.03
C SER A 132 8.48 -1.33 -1.29
N LEU A 133 9.67 -1.21 -0.69
CA LEU A 133 10.71 -2.24 -0.74
C LEU A 133 10.25 -3.56 -0.13
N ALA A 134 9.38 -3.52 0.90
CA ALA A 134 8.81 -4.70 1.53
C ALA A 134 7.70 -5.38 0.71
N LEU A 135 7.16 -4.73 -0.33
CA LEU A 135 6.07 -5.23 -1.16
C LEU A 135 6.45 -5.53 -2.62
N THR A 136 7.67 -5.22 -3.03
CA THR A 136 8.16 -5.43 -4.39
C THR A 136 9.24 -6.50 -4.42
N ASP A 137 9.22 -7.35 -5.43
CA ASP A 137 10.31 -8.29 -5.72
C ASP A 137 11.45 -7.55 -6.43
N SER A 138 12.65 -7.62 -5.87
CA SER A 138 13.80 -6.86 -6.34
C SER A 138 14.36 -7.31 -7.69
N LEU A 139 14.05 -8.53 -8.15
CA LEU A 139 14.51 -9.06 -9.43
C LEU A 139 13.59 -8.65 -10.57
N THR A 140 12.28 -8.85 -10.39
CA THR A 140 11.28 -8.71 -11.45
C THR A 140 10.52 -7.39 -11.41
N GLU A 141 10.68 -6.62 -10.32
CA GLU A 141 9.92 -5.40 -10.03
C GLU A 141 8.40 -5.61 -9.90
N LEU A 142 7.93 -6.85 -10.00
CA LEU A 142 6.55 -7.19 -9.66
C LEU A 142 6.29 -7.03 -8.16
N PRO A 143 5.04 -6.80 -7.76
CA PRO A 143 4.60 -7.07 -6.40
C PRO A 143 5.08 -8.45 -5.93
N ASN A 144 5.55 -8.54 -4.68
CA ASN A 144 5.97 -9.83 -4.11
C ASN A 144 4.78 -10.60 -3.52
N ARG A 145 5.04 -11.78 -2.98
CA ARG A 145 4.01 -12.65 -2.36
C ARG A 145 3.19 -11.92 -1.29
N ARG A 146 3.84 -11.10 -0.46
CA ARG A 146 3.11 -10.34 0.58
C ARG A 146 2.14 -9.35 -0.02
N ALA A 147 2.56 -8.61 -1.04
CA ALA A 147 1.68 -7.69 -1.76
C ALA A 147 0.53 -8.41 -2.46
N PHE A 148 0.79 -9.61 -2.99
CA PHE A 148 -0.24 -10.49 -3.55
C PHE A 148 -1.27 -10.89 -2.51
N ASP A 149 -0.84 -11.37 -1.33
CA ASP A 149 -1.75 -11.81 -0.26
C ASP A 149 -2.66 -10.65 0.19
N GLU A 150 -2.11 -9.45 0.36
CA GLU A 150 -2.88 -8.24 0.69
C GLU A 150 -3.86 -7.83 -0.43
N ALA A 151 -3.46 -7.95 -1.69
CA ALA A 151 -4.32 -7.66 -2.84
C ALA A 151 -5.46 -8.67 -2.97
N LEU A 152 -5.16 -9.96 -2.79
CA LEU A 152 -6.16 -11.02 -2.86
C LEU A 152 -7.22 -10.86 -1.77
N ASP A 153 -6.82 -10.58 -0.53
CA ASP A 153 -7.76 -10.34 0.58
C ASP A 153 -8.66 -9.13 0.31
N ARG A 154 -8.11 -8.04 -0.21
CA ARG A 154 -8.85 -6.84 -0.58
C ARG A 154 -9.87 -7.10 -1.68
N GLU A 155 -9.47 -7.73 -2.79
CA GLU A 155 -10.34 -8.04 -3.92
C GLU A 155 -11.38 -9.12 -3.56
N TRP A 156 -11.03 -10.06 -2.68
CA TRP A 156 -11.97 -11.03 -2.14
C TRP A 156 -13.12 -10.37 -1.37
N LYS A 157 -12.78 -9.47 -0.43
CA LYS A 157 -13.76 -8.69 0.34
C LYS A 157 -14.64 -7.83 -0.58
N ARG A 158 -14.06 -7.26 -1.63
CA ARG A 158 -14.79 -6.51 -2.65
C ARG A 158 -15.76 -7.40 -3.41
N THR A 159 -15.30 -8.55 -3.88
CA THR A 159 -16.12 -9.56 -4.61
C THR A 159 -17.32 -10.00 -3.78
N LEU A 160 -17.15 -10.26 -2.48
CA LEU A 160 -18.23 -10.62 -1.56
C LEU A 160 -19.25 -9.49 -1.41
N ARG A 161 -18.82 -8.25 -1.30
CA ARG A 161 -19.68 -7.08 -1.13
C ARG A 161 -20.47 -6.77 -2.40
N GLU A 162 -19.85 -6.90 -3.57
CA GLU A 162 -20.44 -6.55 -4.86
C GLU A 162 -21.24 -7.72 -5.49
N GLY A 163 -21.11 -8.93 -4.95
CA GLY A 163 -21.75 -10.12 -5.54
C GLY A 163 -21.16 -10.48 -6.91
N SER A 164 -19.90 -10.11 -7.17
CA SER A 164 -19.20 -10.31 -8.44
C SER A 164 -18.42 -11.64 -8.45
N GLN A 165 -17.55 -11.81 -9.43
CA GLN A 165 -16.65 -12.96 -9.58
C GLN A 165 -15.20 -12.51 -9.41
N ILE A 166 -14.33 -13.44 -9.03
CA ILE A 166 -12.89 -13.23 -9.01
C ILE A 166 -12.21 -14.47 -9.57
N SER A 167 -11.27 -14.28 -10.46
CA SER A 167 -10.43 -15.36 -10.97
C SER A 167 -8.97 -15.16 -10.56
N LEU A 168 -8.26 -16.26 -10.43
CA LEU A 168 -6.85 -16.32 -10.10
C LEU A 168 -6.13 -17.18 -11.13
N LEU A 169 -5.03 -16.66 -11.65
CA LEU A 169 -4.06 -17.44 -12.41
C LEU A 169 -2.84 -17.69 -11.54
N LEU A 170 -2.33 -18.90 -11.59
CA LEU A 170 -1.03 -19.25 -11.06
C LEU A 170 -0.19 -19.82 -12.21
N LEU A 171 0.90 -19.16 -12.52
CA LEU A 171 1.82 -19.49 -13.60
C LEU A 171 3.14 -19.96 -13.02
N ASP A 172 3.73 -20.97 -13.66
CA ASP A 172 5.06 -21.49 -13.33
C ASP A 172 5.83 -21.81 -14.61
N LEU A 173 7.11 -21.44 -14.64
CA LEU A 173 7.98 -21.67 -15.79
C LEU A 173 8.37 -23.13 -15.90
N ASP A 174 8.09 -23.72 -17.06
CA ASP A 174 8.38 -25.13 -17.31
C ASP A 174 9.89 -25.38 -17.34
N HIS A 175 10.34 -26.39 -16.56
CA HIS A 175 11.73 -26.79 -16.48
C HIS A 175 12.72 -25.68 -16.09
N PHE A 176 12.31 -24.69 -15.29
CA PHE A 176 13.15 -23.54 -14.96
C PHE A 176 14.43 -23.93 -14.20
N LYS A 177 14.37 -24.97 -13.39
CA LYS A 177 15.57 -25.50 -12.72
C LYS A 177 16.61 -25.98 -13.74
N GLU A 178 16.18 -26.73 -14.75
CA GLU A 178 17.05 -27.23 -15.84
C GLU A 178 17.63 -26.08 -16.68
N LEU A 179 16.87 -24.95 -16.83
CA LEU A 179 17.40 -23.73 -17.44
C LEU A 179 18.58 -23.19 -16.63
N ASN A 180 18.39 -23.03 -15.31
CA ASN A 180 19.43 -22.55 -14.41
C ASN A 180 20.64 -23.46 -14.36
N ASP A 181 20.43 -24.77 -14.29
CA ASP A 181 21.49 -25.76 -14.21
C ASP A 181 22.33 -25.77 -15.51
N ARG A 182 21.71 -25.48 -16.66
CA ARG A 182 22.38 -25.49 -17.98
C ARG A 182 23.04 -24.16 -18.33
N TYR A 183 22.38 -23.03 -18.08
CA TYR A 183 22.82 -21.71 -18.58
C TYR A 183 23.29 -20.77 -17.45
N GLY A 184 23.16 -21.20 -16.20
CA GLY A 184 23.53 -20.41 -15.01
C GLY A 184 22.40 -19.48 -14.53
N HIS A 185 22.47 -19.11 -13.26
CA HIS A 185 21.44 -18.31 -12.58
C HIS A 185 21.24 -16.91 -13.19
N GLN A 186 22.29 -16.31 -13.79
CA GLN A 186 22.15 -14.99 -14.43
C GLN A 186 21.19 -15.04 -15.63
N VAL A 187 21.23 -16.12 -16.44
CA VAL A 187 20.32 -16.32 -17.56
C VAL A 187 18.89 -16.59 -17.03
N GLY A 188 18.75 -17.33 -15.94
CA GLY A 188 17.47 -17.52 -15.27
C GLY A 188 16.88 -16.20 -14.75
N ASP A 189 17.69 -15.34 -14.16
CA ASP A 189 17.28 -14.01 -13.68
C ASP A 189 16.81 -13.12 -14.84
N ASP A 190 17.54 -13.11 -15.96
CA ASP A 190 17.15 -12.36 -17.15
C ASP A 190 15.86 -12.92 -17.78
N CYS A 191 15.69 -14.25 -17.76
CA CYS A 191 14.45 -14.91 -18.15
C CYS A 191 13.27 -14.47 -17.28
N LEU A 192 13.43 -14.47 -15.95
CA LEU A 192 12.37 -14.04 -15.03
C LEU A 192 11.96 -12.57 -15.25
N ARG A 193 12.91 -11.67 -15.52
CA ARG A 193 12.61 -10.27 -15.86
C ARG A 193 11.81 -10.17 -17.15
N ALA A 194 12.21 -10.88 -18.20
CA ALA A 194 11.53 -10.87 -19.48
C ALA A 194 10.10 -11.44 -19.36
N VAL A 195 9.94 -12.55 -18.63
CA VAL A 195 8.63 -13.16 -18.37
C VAL A 195 7.72 -12.21 -17.57
N ALA A 196 8.24 -11.57 -16.52
CA ALA A 196 7.48 -10.60 -15.73
C ALA A 196 6.94 -9.45 -16.62
N ALA A 197 7.78 -8.90 -17.49
CA ALA A 197 7.37 -7.86 -18.44
C ALA A 197 6.31 -8.38 -19.44
N ALA A 198 6.44 -9.60 -19.94
CA ALA A 198 5.48 -10.22 -20.85
C ALA A 198 4.12 -10.43 -20.17
N VAL A 199 4.10 -10.90 -18.92
CA VAL A 199 2.89 -11.05 -18.11
C VAL A 199 2.19 -9.70 -17.92
N LEU A 200 2.93 -8.66 -17.52
CA LEU A 200 2.37 -7.30 -17.37
C LEU A 200 1.77 -6.75 -18.65
N GLY A 201 2.41 -6.99 -19.79
CA GLY A 201 1.89 -6.59 -21.11
C GLY A 201 0.64 -7.37 -21.56
N ALA A 202 0.42 -8.56 -20.97
CA ALA A 202 -0.71 -9.42 -21.33
C ALA A 202 -1.97 -9.16 -20.49
N VAL A 203 -1.87 -8.53 -19.32
CA VAL A 203 -2.96 -8.26 -18.38
C VAL A 203 -3.41 -6.80 -18.43
N ARG A 204 -4.54 -6.48 -17.82
CA ARG A 204 -5.10 -5.12 -17.76
C ARG A 204 -4.52 -4.37 -16.55
N SER A 205 -4.64 -3.05 -16.55
CA SER A 205 -4.24 -2.22 -15.40
C SER A 205 -5.05 -2.46 -14.12
N THR A 206 -6.25 -3.06 -14.25
CA THR A 206 -7.10 -3.48 -13.12
C THR A 206 -6.71 -4.83 -12.53
N ASP A 207 -5.94 -5.62 -13.26
CA ASP A 207 -5.47 -6.93 -12.84
C ASP A 207 -4.17 -6.77 -12.02
N ALA A 208 -3.94 -7.64 -11.06
CA ALA A 208 -2.77 -7.56 -10.19
C ALA A 208 -1.87 -8.77 -10.41
N ALA A 209 -0.72 -8.56 -11.04
CA ALA A 209 0.32 -9.58 -11.19
C ALA A 209 1.36 -9.44 -10.07
N ALA A 210 1.88 -10.57 -9.57
CA ALA A 210 2.88 -10.63 -8.51
C ALA A 210 3.80 -11.84 -8.67
N ARG A 211 5.05 -11.72 -8.26
CA ARG A 211 5.95 -12.87 -8.11
C ARG A 211 5.59 -13.60 -6.83
N TYR A 212 5.02 -14.79 -6.95
CA TYR A 212 4.49 -15.57 -5.83
C TYR A 212 5.54 -16.48 -5.21
N GLY A 213 6.45 -17.01 -6.02
CA GLY A 213 7.54 -17.91 -5.64
C GLY A 213 8.81 -17.67 -6.44
N GLY A 214 9.71 -18.63 -6.47
CA GLY A 214 10.96 -18.55 -7.21
C GLY A 214 10.75 -18.27 -8.71
N GLU A 215 10.02 -19.16 -9.39
CA GLU A 215 9.64 -19.08 -10.80
C GLU A 215 8.13 -18.94 -11.01
N GLU A 216 7.37 -18.71 -9.91
CA GLU A 216 5.93 -18.63 -9.93
C GLU A 216 5.44 -17.19 -9.96
N ILE A 217 4.49 -16.91 -10.86
CA ILE A 217 3.79 -15.63 -10.96
C ILE A 217 2.29 -15.89 -10.74
N ALA A 218 1.66 -15.09 -9.89
CA ALA A 218 0.23 -15.11 -9.66
C ALA A 218 -0.43 -13.86 -10.26
N VAL A 219 -1.64 -14.00 -10.82
CA VAL A 219 -2.41 -12.88 -11.36
C VAL A 219 -3.84 -12.92 -10.84
N ILE A 220 -4.25 -11.88 -10.14
CA ILE A 220 -5.62 -11.68 -9.68
C ILE A 220 -6.39 -10.96 -10.79
N LEU A 221 -7.55 -11.49 -11.15
CA LEU A 221 -8.46 -10.96 -12.17
C LEU A 221 -9.79 -10.58 -11.52
N PRO A 222 -9.97 -9.33 -11.06
CA PRO A 222 -11.23 -8.88 -10.48
C PRO A 222 -12.37 -8.91 -11.50
N SER A 223 -13.58 -9.19 -11.04
CA SER A 223 -14.81 -9.18 -11.84
C SER A 223 -14.70 -9.98 -13.16
N THR A 224 -13.95 -11.09 -13.13
CA THR A 224 -13.64 -11.91 -14.32
C THR A 224 -14.18 -13.32 -14.12
N ASP A 225 -14.98 -13.79 -15.07
CA ASP A 225 -15.51 -15.15 -15.11
C ASP A 225 -14.49 -16.17 -15.63
N THR A 226 -14.81 -17.46 -15.51
CA THR A 226 -13.92 -18.56 -15.90
C THR A 226 -13.53 -18.49 -17.38
N SER A 227 -14.49 -18.19 -18.27
CA SER A 227 -14.23 -18.14 -19.71
C SER A 227 -13.28 -17.00 -20.09
N SER A 228 -13.50 -15.83 -19.53
CA SER A 228 -12.63 -14.67 -19.70
C SER A 228 -11.25 -14.89 -19.06
N ALA A 229 -11.20 -15.56 -17.90
CA ALA A 229 -9.94 -15.88 -17.23
C ALA A 229 -9.07 -16.85 -18.05
N ILE A 230 -9.69 -17.84 -18.71
CA ILE A 230 -8.99 -18.75 -19.66
C ILE A 230 -8.37 -17.97 -20.82
N VAL A 231 -9.11 -17.00 -21.38
CA VAL A 231 -8.59 -16.17 -22.49
C VAL A 231 -7.36 -15.35 -22.02
N VAL A 232 -7.42 -14.78 -20.81
CA VAL A 232 -6.27 -14.05 -20.25
C VAL A 232 -5.11 -15.01 -19.98
N ALA A 233 -5.37 -16.19 -19.44
CA ALA A 233 -4.35 -17.20 -19.17
C ALA A 233 -3.62 -17.66 -20.46
N GLU A 234 -4.36 -17.91 -21.55
CA GLU A 234 -3.78 -18.26 -22.84
C GLU A 234 -2.98 -17.09 -23.44
N LYS A 235 -3.45 -15.85 -23.27
CA LYS A 235 -2.70 -14.67 -23.67
C LYS A 235 -1.37 -14.55 -22.92
N VAL A 236 -1.38 -14.79 -21.61
CA VAL A 236 -0.17 -14.80 -20.78
C VAL A 236 0.77 -15.91 -21.20
N ARG A 237 0.27 -17.16 -21.31
CA ARG A 237 1.06 -18.32 -21.75
C ARG A 237 1.73 -18.06 -23.11
N SER A 238 0.94 -17.61 -24.08
CA SER A 238 1.42 -17.31 -25.43
C SER A 238 2.43 -16.15 -25.46
N ALA A 239 2.27 -15.15 -24.59
CA ALA A 239 3.22 -14.04 -24.46
C ALA A 239 4.58 -14.52 -23.92
N VAL A 240 4.59 -15.48 -22.99
CA VAL A 240 5.83 -16.12 -22.50
C VAL A 240 6.48 -16.93 -23.61
N GLU A 241 5.74 -17.78 -24.30
CA GLU A 241 6.24 -18.61 -25.41
C GLU A 241 6.81 -17.73 -26.56
N ALA A 242 6.17 -16.59 -26.85
CA ALA A 242 6.60 -15.65 -27.88
C ALA A 242 7.91 -14.91 -27.56
N LEU A 243 8.44 -15.01 -26.35
CA LEU A 243 9.77 -14.47 -26.00
C LEU A 243 10.89 -15.25 -26.72
N LEU A 244 10.65 -16.48 -27.15
CA LEU A 244 11.59 -17.36 -27.85
C LEU A 244 12.94 -17.44 -27.11
N ILE A 245 12.93 -17.47 -25.78
CA ILE A 245 14.14 -17.65 -24.97
C ILE A 245 14.58 -19.10 -25.10
N THR A 246 15.82 -19.32 -25.53
CA THR A 246 16.37 -20.67 -25.77
C THR A 246 16.40 -21.47 -24.47
N HIS A 247 15.84 -22.69 -24.54
CA HIS A 247 15.83 -23.65 -23.42
C HIS A 247 15.90 -25.09 -23.97
N GLU A 248 17.07 -25.51 -24.41
CA GLU A 248 17.29 -26.86 -24.98
C GLU A 248 16.96 -28.00 -24.00
N GLY A 249 16.88 -27.71 -22.68
CA GLY A 249 16.45 -28.66 -21.65
C GLY A 249 14.93 -28.78 -21.51
N ASN A 250 14.13 -28.06 -22.33
CA ASN A 250 12.67 -28.13 -22.31
C ASN A 250 12.15 -28.88 -23.55
N PRO A 251 11.98 -30.20 -23.49
CA PRO A 251 11.47 -30.98 -24.61
C PRO A 251 10.01 -30.69 -24.90
N ASP A 252 9.21 -30.38 -23.87
CA ASP A 252 7.79 -30.10 -23.98
C ASP A 252 7.52 -28.76 -24.67
N GLY A 253 8.46 -27.82 -24.59
CA GLY A 253 8.40 -26.48 -25.19
C GLY A 253 9.17 -26.34 -26.52
N GLY A 254 9.61 -27.44 -27.14
CA GLY A 254 10.33 -27.40 -28.41
C GLY A 254 11.66 -26.66 -28.37
N GLY A 255 12.32 -26.60 -27.21
CA GLY A 255 13.61 -25.94 -27.02
C GLY A 255 13.49 -24.45 -26.61
N TRP A 256 12.32 -23.99 -26.25
CA TRP A 256 12.05 -22.62 -25.77
C TRP A 256 11.53 -22.61 -24.34
N VAL A 257 11.66 -21.47 -23.66
CA VAL A 257 11.00 -21.25 -22.38
C VAL A 257 9.50 -21.18 -22.59
N THR A 258 8.77 -21.98 -21.80
CA THR A 258 7.30 -22.00 -21.76
C THR A 258 6.80 -21.92 -20.34
N ALA A 259 5.50 -21.76 -20.16
CA ALA A 259 4.88 -21.71 -18.87
C ALA A 259 3.58 -22.54 -18.84
N SER A 260 3.35 -23.21 -17.73
CA SER A 260 2.08 -23.84 -17.40
C SER A 260 1.24 -22.89 -16.57
N VAL A 261 -0.08 -22.83 -16.81
CA VAL A 261 -0.99 -21.91 -16.10
C VAL A 261 -2.18 -22.66 -15.51
N GLY A 262 -2.37 -22.50 -14.20
CA GLY A 262 -3.57 -22.95 -13.49
C GLY A 262 -4.55 -21.80 -13.31
N VAL A 263 -5.82 -22.00 -13.64
CA VAL A 263 -6.90 -21.01 -13.51
C VAL A 263 -7.93 -21.51 -12.51
N ALA A 264 -8.29 -20.66 -11.56
CA ALA A 264 -9.44 -20.91 -10.68
C ALA A 264 -10.35 -19.69 -10.64
N THR A 265 -11.66 -19.91 -10.56
CA THR A 265 -12.66 -18.85 -10.46
C THR A 265 -13.58 -19.11 -9.28
N ALA A 266 -13.81 -18.06 -8.50
CA ALA A 266 -14.75 -18.04 -7.40
C ALA A 266 -15.98 -17.17 -7.74
N LEU A 267 -17.18 -17.72 -7.50
CA LEU A 267 -18.46 -17.04 -7.67
C LEU A 267 -19.00 -16.61 -6.31
N SER A 268 -19.21 -15.32 -6.13
CA SER A 268 -19.98 -14.84 -4.98
C SER A 268 -21.48 -15.06 -5.27
N ARG A 269 -22.09 -16.05 -4.61
CA ARG A 269 -23.56 -16.16 -4.54
C ARG A 269 -24.01 -15.59 -3.20
N GLN A 270 -25.02 -14.74 -3.20
CA GLN A 270 -25.70 -14.30 -1.98
C GLN A 270 -26.14 -15.56 -1.19
N GLY A 271 -25.59 -15.73 0.03
CA GLY A 271 -25.87 -16.87 0.91
C GLY A 271 -24.96 -18.08 0.81
N GLY A 272 -23.92 -18.05 -0.04
CA GLY A 272 -22.89 -19.10 -0.09
C GLY A 272 -21.74 -18.81 0.87
N THR A 273 -21.38 -19.77 1.72
CA THR A 273 -20.16 -19.70 2.55
C THR A 273 -18.91 -19.96 1.69
N MET A 274 -18.50 -18.98 0.90
CA MET A 274 -17.14 -18.99 0.34
C MET A 274 -16.19 -18.60 1.46
N ARG A 275 -15.53 -19.61 2.01
CA ARG A 275 -14.91 -19.48 3.33
C ARG A 275 -13.59 -18.73 3.35
N MET A 276 -12.80 -18.69 2.27
CA MET A 276 -11.46 -18.06 2.37
C MET A 276 -10.79 -17.88 0.99
N PRO A 277 -10.01 -16.80 0.79
CA PRO A 277 -9.17 -16.61 -0.41
C PRO A 277 -8.20 -17.78 -0.65
N GLU A 278 -7.75 -18.45 0.41
CA GLU A 278 -6.85 -19.61 0.33
C GLU A 278 -7.46 -20.77 -0.47
N SER A 279 -8.77 -20.94 -0.45
CA SER A 279 -9.44 -21.98 -1.27
C SER A 279 -9.32 -21.70 -2.77
N LEU A 280 -9.32 -20.42 -3.17
CA LEU A 280 -9.12 -20.02 -4.57
C LEU A 280 -7.69 -20.30 -5.00
N LEU A 281 -6.73 -19.97 -4.14
CA LEU A 281 -5.32 -20.25 -4.38
C LEU A 281 -5.05 -21.75 -4.51
N LEU A 282 -5.57 -22.57 -3.60
CA LEU A 282 -5.44 -24.03 -3.65
C LEU A 282 -6.06 -24.61 -4.92
N ALA A 283 -7.19 -24.06 -5.39
CA ALA A 283 -7.80 -24.51 -6.64
C ALA A 283 -6.95 -24.16 -7.86
N ALA A 284 -6.33 -22.95 -7.89
CA ALA A 284 -5.42 -22.56 -8.95
C ALA A 284 -4.14 -23.42 -8.95
N ASP A 285 -3.59 -23.74 -7.78
CA ASP A 285 -2.44 -24.64 -7.63
C ASP A 285 -2.76 -26.04 -8.15
N ASN A 286 -3.90 -26.62 -7.77
CA ASN A 286 -4.36 -27.92 -8.31
C ASN A 286 -4.55 -27.88 -9.83
N ALA A 287 -5.00 -26.75 -10.39
CA ALA A 287 -5.10 -26.60 -11.84
C ALA A 287 -3.70 -26.52 -12.48
N LEU A 288 -2.79 -25.75 -11.91
CA LEU A 288 -1.39 -25.68 -12.36
C LEU A 288 -0.71 -27.06 -12.35
N TYR A 289 -0.92 -27.82 -11.27
CA TYR A 289 -0.44 -29.20 -11.20
C TYR A 289 -0.96 -30.05 -12.37
N LYS A 290 -2.24 -29.93 -12.73
CA LYS A 290 -2.81 -30.63 -13.91
C LYS A 290 -2.19 -30.15 -15.21
N ALA A 291 -1.94 -28.86 -15.39
CA ALA A 291 -1.26 -28.35 -16.58
C ALA A 291 0.14 -28.95 -16.73
N LYS A 292 0.93 -28.96 -15.65
CA LYS A 292 2.27 -29.55 -15.64
C LYS A 292 2.27 -31.06 -15.96
N HIS A 293 1.28 -31.81 -15.51
CA HIS A 293 1.16 -33.24 -15.80
C HIS A 293 0.45 -33.56 -17.10
N GLY A 294 -0.24 -32.59 -17.69
CA GLY A 294 -0.95 -32.70 -18.97
C GLY A 294 -0.10 -32.46 -20.21
N GLY A 295 1.22 -32.28 -20.05
CA GLY A 295 2.15 -32.01 -21.15
C GLY A 295 2.77 -30.64 -21.13
N ARG A 296 2.59 -29.88 -20.05
CA ARG A 296 3.12 -28.50 -19.88
C ARG A 296 2.68 -27.55 -20.97
N ASN A 297 3.22 -26.31 -20.98
CA ASN A 297 2.91 -25.27 -21.96
C ASN A 297 1.41 -25.17 -22.27
N CYS A 298 0.57 -25.27 -21.28
CA CYS A 298 -0.89 -25.25 -21.43
C CYS A 298 -1.59 -24.60 -20.23
N VAL A 299 -2.88 -24.34 -20.43
CA VAL A 299 -3.79 -23.82 -19.40
C VAL A 299 -4.69 -24.95 -18.92
N ALA A 300 -4.77 -25.11 -17.59
CA ALA A 300 -5.76 -25.97 -16.97
C ALA A 300 -6.65 -25.18 -15.99
N THR A 301 -7.87 -25.70 -15.77
CA THR A 301 -8.85 -25.01 -14.93
C THR A 301 -9.31 -25.88 -13.76
N ALA A 302 -9.64 -25.21 -12.64
CA ALA A 302 -10.39 -25.79 -11.54
C ALA A 302 -11.63 -24.93 -11.24
N LEU A 303 -12.79 -25.58 -11.10
CA LEU A 303 -14.00 -24.91 -10.66
C LEU A 303 -14.14 -25.05 -9.15
N LEU A 304 -14.22 -23.90 -8.46
CA LEU A 304 -14.66 -23.85 -7.08
C LEU A 304 -16.18 -23.94 -7.04
N VAL A 305 -16.69 -25.11 -6.75
CA VAL A 305 -18.12 -25.28 -6.44
C VAL A 305 -18.29 -24.99 -4.95
N ALA A 306 -19.05 -23.94 -4.61
CA ALA A 306 -19.43 -23.67 -3.23
C ALA A 306 -20.13 -24.92 -2.67
N ALA A 307 -19.60 -25.47 -1.58
CA ALA A 307 -20.24 -26.59 -0.90
C ALA A 307 -21.66 -26.18 -0.45
N LYS A 308 -22.65 -26.97 -0.81
CA LYS A 308 -24.00 -26.83 -0.24
C LYS A 308 -23.86 -27.03 1.26
N VAL A 309 -24.26 -26.02 2.03
CA VAL A 309 -24.50 -26.21 3.47
C VAL A 309 -25.80 -27.02 3.59
N HIS A 310 -25.70 -28.23 4.12
CA HIS A 310 -26.83 -29.03 4.59
C HIS A 310 -27.29 -28.55 5.95
#